data_96e5f335d7b8d1303fce2d734d723002
#
_entry.id   96e5f335d7b8d1303fce2d734d723002
#
_cell.length_a   1.000
_cell.length_b   1.000
_cell.length_c   1.000
_cell.angle_alpha   90.00
_cell.angle_beta   90.00
_cell.angle_gamma   90.00
#
_symmetry.space_group_name_H-M   'P 1'
#
loop_
_entity.id
_entity.type
_entity.pdbx_description
1 polymer ?
#
loop_
_entity_poly.entity_id
_entity_poly.type
_entity_poly.pdbx_seq_one_letter_code
_entity_poly.pdbx_strand_id
1 'polypeptide(L)'
;MSKQVIIIGGGIIGLCSAYYLQKEGHQVTIIDQSNMDAGASYVNAGYLSPSHLVPLSAPGVMKKGLKWMLNPASPLYIKPRLDPDFIKWTLAFNKSCHINHVNKAIPAIKAITLLSQDLYDDIKQEEHFTFHYEKKGLLMLCQTDKMLEEEIEIAHLAKREGLDVREMSQEDLKTIEPHARLNVKGATYYKCDSHTTPHEFMTEMKGHLKAVGVTFFSNEKVEGLVIKNGKIEAVQTQNQSLKADEFVLSAGSWSATLSKKLGLKLLLQAGKGYRINTHQDTGISIPSILAEAKVAVTPMNGFTRFAGTMEIAGINDSINQVRVEAIAKAAHSYYPEVTLSQAEKNDAASGLRPVSPDGLPYIGKSSKDELFDLTELED
;
A
#
# COMPACT_ATOMS: atom_id res chain seq x y z
N MET A 1 1.92 18.62 -27.70
CA MET A 1 0.69 18.22 -28.43
C MET A 1 -0.14 17.37 -27.48
N SER A 2 -1.46 17.62 -27.43
CA SER A 2 -2.38 16.78 -26.67
C SER A 2 -2.42 15.35 -27.23
N LYS A 3 -2.38 14.35 -26.37
CA LYS A 3 -2.49 12.93 -26.71
C LYS A 3 -3.73 12.32 -26.11
N GLN A 4 -4.24 11.26 -26.71
CA GLN A 4 -5.22 10.37 -26.08
C GLN A 4 -4.47 9.32 -25.27
N VAL A 5 -4.77 9.23 -23.96
CA VAL A 5 -4.11 8.30 -23.04
C VAL A 5 -5.15 7.39 -22.39
N ILE A 6 -4.93 6.08 -22.46
CA ILE A 6 -5.75 5.11 -21.74
C ILE A 6 -4.97 4.59 -20.53
N ILE A 7 -5.60 4.68 -19.36
CA ILE A 7 -5.08 4.15 -18.10
C ILE A 7 -5.85 2.88 -17.74
N ILE A 8 -5.13 1.78 -17.56
CA ILE A 8 -5.70 0.48 -17.19
C ILE A 8 -5.52 0.29 -15.68
N GLY A 9 -6.61 0.44 -14.94
CA GLY A 9 -6.66 0.41 -13.48
C GLY A 9 -6.94 1.78 -12.87
N GLY A 10 -8.07 1.88 -12.15
CA GLY A 10 -8.57 3.08 -11.47
C GLY A 10 -8.27 3.10 -9.97
N GLY A 11 -7.19 2.43 -9.54
CA GLY A 11 -6.63 2.58 -8.20
C GLY A 11 -5.95 3.94 -8.02
N ILE A 12 -5.32 4.17 -6.86
CA ILE A 12 -4.69 5.46 -6.54
C ILE A 12 -3.66 5.87 -7.60
N ILE A 13 -2.82 4.96 -8.07
CA ILE A 13 -1.81 5.24 -9.10
C ILE A 13 -2.48 5.68 -10.41
N GLY A 14 -3.54 4.98 -10.83
CA GLY A 14 -4.27 5.36 -12.05
C GLY A 14 -4.95 6.72 -11.95
N LEU A 15 -5.58 7.02 -10.82
CA LEU A 15 -6.23 8.33 -10.59
C LEU A 15 -5.19 9.47 -10.53
N CYS A 16 -4.09 9.29 -9.80
CA CYS A 16 -3.03 10.30 -9.73
C CYS A 16 -2.34 10.49 -11.09
N SER A 17 -2.10 9.41 -11.85
CA SER A 17 -1.58 9.51 -13.21
C SER A 17 -2.53 10.29 -14.13
N ALA A 18 -3.84 10.02 -14.02
CA ALA A 18 -4.86 10.76 -14.78
C ALA A 18 -4.86 12.25 -14.44
N TYR A 19 -4.72 12.58 -13.15
CA TYR A 19 -4.67 13.95 -12.67
C TYR A 19 -3.53 14.73 -13.34
N TYR A 20 -2.32 14.23 -13.26
CA TYR A 20 -1.16 14.92 -13.84
C TYR A 20 -1.20 14.96 -15.37
N LEU A 21 -1.61 13.87 -16.03
CA LEU A 21 -1.76 13.85 -17.50
C LEU A 21 -2.83 14.84 -17.98
N GLN A 22 -3.93 14.96 -17.25
CA GLN A 22 -4.99 15.92 -17.56
C GLN A 22 -4.49 17.36 -17.36
N LYS A 23 -3.74 17.64 -16.27
CA LYS A 23 -3.09 18.95 -16.05
C LYS A 23 -2.12 19.33 -17.17
N GLU A 24 -1.45 18.36 -17.78
CA GLU A 24 -0.58 18.56 -18.96
C GLU A 24 -1.36 18.71 -20.28
N GLY A 25 -2.70 18.67 -20.23
CA GLY A 25 -3.57 18.90 -21.38
C GLY A 25 -3.80 17.66 -22.23
N HIS A 26 -3.58 16.46 -21.72
CA HIS A 26 -3.90 15.21 -22.40
C HIS A 26 -5.39 14.83 -22.23
N GLN A 27 -5.93 14.07 -23.17
CA GLN A 27 -7.25 13.48 -23.09
C GLN A 27 -7.13 12.10 -22.42
N VAL A 28 -7.67 11.95 -21.21
CA VAL A 28 -7.46 10.75 -20.40
C VAL A 28 -8.74 9.92 -20.30
N THR A 29 -8.57 8.61 -20.45
CA THR A 29 -9.62 7.59 -20.22
C THR A 29 -9.11 6.58 -19.21
N ILE A 30 -9.88 6.31 -18.17
CA ILE A 30 -9.58 5.26 -17.17
C ILE A 30 -10.52 4.08 -17.40
N ILE A 31 -9.96 2.87 -17.43
CA ILE A 31 -10.72 1.62 -17.55
C ILE A 31 -10.43 0.77 -16.32
N ASP A 32 -11.48 0.34 -15.61
CA ASP A 32 -11.34 -0.56 -14.46
C ASP A 32 -12.39 -1.66 -14.46
N GLN A 33 -11.99 -2.85 -14.02
CA GLN A 33 -12.89 -4.02 -13.91
C GLN A 33 -13.93 -3.89 -12.80
N SER A 34 -13.82 -2.89 -11.92
CA SER A 34 -14.70 -2.61 -10.77
C SER A 34 -15.34 -1.23 -10.87
N ASN A 35 -16.10 -0.85 -9.87
CA ASN A 35 -16.61 0.52 -9.70
C ASN A 35 -15.55 1.51 -9.18
N MET A 36 -14.32 1.06 -8.95
CA MET A 36 -13.26 1.87 -8.32
C MET A 36 -13.70 2.43 -6.95
N ASP A 37 -14.28 1.57 -6.10
CA ASP A 37 -14.82 1.89 -4.77
C ASP A 37 -14.34 0.90 -3.69
N ALA A 38 -13.46 -0.01 -4.05
CA ALA A 38 -12.91 -1.05 -3.19
C ALA A 38 -11.44 -1.34 -3.54
N GLY A 39 -10.87 -2.39 -2.94
CA GLY A 39 -9.51 -2.86 -3.21
C GLY A 39 -8.44 -2.18 -2.38
N ALA A 40 -7.16 -2.38 -2.73
CA ALA A 40 -6.01 -1.94 -1.94
C ALA A 40 -6.03 -0.43 -1.65
N SER A 41 -6.35 0.40 -2.63
CA SER A 41 -6.40 1.86 -2.49
C SER A 41 -7.48 2.38 -1.52
N TYR A 42 -8.43 1.54 -1.10
CA TYR A 42 -9.48 1.90 -0.14
C TYR A 42 -9.30 1.29 1.25
N VAL A 43 -8.66 0.12 1.31
CA VAL A 43 -8.58 -0.66 2.56
C VAL A 43 -7.20 -0.58 3.23
N ASN A 44 -6.24 0.11 2.64
CA ASN A 44 -4.91 0.29 3.21
C ASN A 44 -4.95 1.06 4.55
N ALA A 45 -3.81 1.11 5.24
CA ALA A 45 -3.70 1.76 6.53
C ALA A 45 -3.72 3.30 6.46
N GLY A 46 -3.64 3.89 5.29
CA GLY A 46 -3.67 5.35 5.10
C GLY A 46 -2.38 6.05 5.49
N TYR A 47 -1.26 5.34 5.56
CA TYR A 47 0.03 5.94 5.90
C TYR A 47 0.71 6.56 4.67
N LEU A 48 1.37 7.69 4.91
CA LEU A 48 2.39 8.24 4.05
C LEU A 48 3.67 8.28 4.90
N SER A 49 4.51 7.25 4.74
CA SER A 49 5.54 6.88 5.72
C SER A 49 6.96 6.95 5.16
N PRO A 50 7.57 8.14 5.08
CA PRO A 50 9.00 8.27 4.78
C PRO A 50 9.90 7.47 5.73
N SER A 51 9.40 7.11 6.91
CA SER A 51 10.11 6.30 7.90
C SER A 51 10.35 4.85 7.46
N HIS A 52 9.53 4.32 6.55
CA HIS A 52 9.61 2.94 6.09
C HIS A 52 10.68 2.77 5.00
N LEU A 53 11.95 2.98 5.39
CA LEU A 53 13.11 2.98 4.47
C LEU A 53 13.57 1.58 4.06
N VAL A 54 13.30 0.57 4.89
CA VAL A 54 13.83 -0.78 4.70
C VAL A 54 12.83 -1.61 3.89
N PRO A 55 13.20 -2.10 2.70
CA PRO A 55 12.30 -2.91 1.89
C PRO A 55 11.98 -4.24 2.56
N LEU A 56 10.85 -4.87 2.18
CA LEU A 56 10.45 -6.19 2.68
C LEU A 56 11.52 -7.25 2.43
N SER A 57 12.29 -7.15 1.33
CA SER A 57 13.40 -8.03 0.96
C SER A 57 14.69 -7.75 1.75
N ALA A 58 14.58 -7.65 3.09
CA ALA A 58 15.71 -7.45 3.98
C ALA A 58 16.39 -8.76 4.41
N PRO A 59 17.65 -8.73 4.87
CA PRO A 59 18.36 -9.90 5.39
C PRO A 59 17.57 -10.61 6.49
N GLY A 60 17.50 -11.96 6.42
CA GLY A 60 16.83 -12.79 7.42
C GLY A 60 15.32 -12.96 7.23
N VAL A 61 14.66 -12.18 6.37
CA VAL A 61 13.21 -12.28 6.13
C VAL A 61 12.82 -13.66 5.58
N MET A 62 13.60 -14.25 4.67
CA MET A 62 13.34 -15.62 4.17
C MET A 62 13.33 -16.65 5.29
N LYS A 63 14.28 -16.58 6.23
CA LYS A 63 14.35 -17.49 7.38
C LYS A 63 13.17 -17.29 8.34
N LYS A 64 12.79 -16.04 8.60
CA LYS A 64 11.60 -15.70 9.40
C LYS A 64 10.33 -16.15 8.67
N GLY A 65 10.24 -15.94 7.36
CA GLY A 65 9.11 -16.33 6.51
C GLY A 65 8.83 -17.84 6.51
N LEU A 66 9.86 -18.68 6.38
CA LEU A 66 9.73 -20.14 6.49
C LEU A 66 9.14 -20.57 7.84
N LYS A 67 9.57 -19.93 8.94
CA LYS A 67 9.00 -20.22 10.27
C LYS A 67 7.52 -19.76 10.35
N TRP A 68 7.19 -18.65 9.74
CA TRP A 68 5.84 -18.10 9.75
C TRP A 68 4.85 -18.87 8.87
N MET A 69 5.32 -19.54 7.81
CA MET A 69 4.47 -20.42 6.98
C MET A 69 3.79 -21.53 7.76
N LEU A 70 4.34 -21.93 8.90
CA LEU A 70 3.79 -22.98 9.75
C LEU A 70 2.68 -22.48 10.70
N ASN A 71 2.46 -21.16 10.77
CA ASN A 71 1.44 -20.56 11.64
C ASN A 71 0.50 -19.64 10.84
N PRO A 72 -0.76 -20.04 10.60
CA PRO A 72 -1.74 -19.21 9.87
C PRO A 72 -2.04 -17.84 10.51
N ALA A 73 -1.79 -17.68 11.81
CA ALA A 73 -1.98 -16.44 12.54
C ALA A 73 -0.73 -15.53 12.54
N SER A 74 0.35 -15.94 11.85
CA SER A 74 1.59 -15.14 11.77
C SER A 74 1.38 -13.84 10.98
N PRO A 75 2.18 -12.79 11.21
CA PRO A 75 2.08 -11.53 10.47
C PRO A 75 2.25 -11.70 8.95
N LEU A 76 3.08 -12.65 8.52
CA LEU A 76 3.26 -13.00 7.11
C LEU A 76 2.97 -14.50 6.91
N TYR A 77 2.04 -14.81 6.02
CA TYR A 77 1.74 -16.17 5.60
C TYR A 77 1.95 -16.33 4.09
N ILE A 78 2.72 -17.32 3.71
CA ILE A 78 2.95 -17.65 2.30
C ILE A 78 2.35 -19.03 2.05
N LYS A 79 1.31 -19.10 1.23
CA LYS A 79 0.68 -20.37 0.84
C LYS A 79 1.59 -21.10 -0.16
N PRO A 80 2.15 -22.27 0.19
CA PRO A 80 2.95 -23.06 -0.75
C PRO A 80 2.11 -23.45 -1.96
N ARG A 81 2.68 -23.26 -3.17
CA ARG A 81 2.01 -23.65 -4.41
C ARG A 81 3.03 -23.92 -5.52
N LEU A 82 2.68 -24.85 -6.40
CA LEU A 82 3.47 -25.20 -7.59
C LEU A 82 3.06 -24.27 -8.76
N ASP A 83 3.36 -22.99 -8.60
CA ASP A 83 3.10 -21.93 -9.59
C ASP A 83 4.46 -21.42 -10.09
N PRO A 84 4.77 -21.52 -11.39
CA PRO A 84 6.05 -21.10 -11.93
C PRO A 84 6.38 -19.62 -11.67
N ASP A 85 5.38 -18.73 -11.65
CA ASP A 85 5.61 -17.31 -11.38
C ASP A 85 5.90 -17.07 -9.90
N PHE A 86 5.21 -17.78 -9.02
CA PHE A 86 5.51 -17.73 -7.59
C PHE A 86 6.92 -18.26 -7.30
N ILE A 87 7.35 -19.33 -7.95
CA ILE A 87 8.70 -19.88 -7.79
C ILE A 87 9.74 -18.86 -8.27
N LYS A 88 9.55 -18.26 -9.45
CA LYS A 88 10.46 -17.23 -9.99
C LYS A 88 10.52 -16.01 -9.09
N TRP A 89 9.37 -15.55 -8.60
CA TRP A 89 9.29 -14.45 -7.65
C TRP A 89 10.05 -14.78 -6.36
N THR A 90 9.83 -15.95 -5.78
CA THR A 90 10.51 -16.39 -4.55
C THR A 90 12.03 -16.46 -4.72
N LEU A 91 12.53 -16.94 -5.87
CA LEU A 91 13.96 -16.96 -6.17
C LEU A 91 14.52 -15.54 -6.30
N ALA A 92 13.81 -14.64 -6.98
CA ALA A 92 14.20 -13.24 -7.13
C ALA A 92 14.16 -12.52 -5.78
N PHE A 93 13.11 -12.73 -4.97
CA PHE A 93 13.01 -12.18 -3.62
C PHE A 93 14.17 -12.62 -2.73
N ASN A 94 14.49 -13.94 -2.71
CA ASN A 94 15.64 -14.44 -1.97
C ASN A 94 16.96 -13.81 -2.44
N LYS A 95 17.11 -13.56 -3.74
CA LYS A 95 18.28 -12.89 -4.31
C LYS A 95 18.39 -11.44 -3.84
N SER A 96 17.28 -10.78 -3.55
CA SER A 96 17.26 -9.40 -3.05
C SER A 96 17.49 -9.30 -1.53
N CYS A 97 17.33 -10.39 -0.77
CA CYS A 97 17.44 -10.40 0.69
C CYS A 97 18.90 -10.28 1.20
N HIS A 98 19.59 -9.21 0.84
CA HIS A 98 20.96 -8.93 1.31
C HIS A 98 21.20 -7.43 1.55
N ILE A 99 22.12 -7.11 2.46
CA ILE A 99 22.36 -5.73 2.94
C ILE A 99 22.74 -4.74 1.83
N ASN A 100 23.47 -5.18 0.81
CA ASN A 100 23.84 -4.30 -0.30
C ASN A 100 22.62 -3.85 -1.11
N HIS A 101 21.59 -4.71 -1.22
CA HIS A 101 20.33 -4.32 -1.85
C HIS A 101 19.59 -3.30 -0.99
N VAL A 102 19.43 -3.56 0.30
CA VAL A 102 18.81 -2.62 1.24
C VAL A 102 19.47 -1.24 1.16
N ASN A 103 20.80 -1.17 1.23
CA ASN A 103 21.53 0.09 1.16
C ASN A 103 21.32 0.86 -0.17
N LYS A 104 21.09 0.15 -1.27
CA LYS A 104 20.77 0.76 -2.57
C LYS A 104 19.30 1.19 -2.68
N ALA A 105 18.39 0.47 -2.04
CA ALA A 105 16.96 0.75 -2.08
C ALA A 105 16.56 1.96 -1.22
N ILE A 106 17.19 2.14 -0.04
CA ILE A 106 16.87 3.20 0.91
C ILE A 106 16.79 4.61 0.27
N PRO A 107 17.76 5.08 -0.51
CA PRO A 107 17.67 6.42 -1.10
C PRO A 107 16.48 6.58 -2.05
N ALA A 108 16.17 5.54 -2.83
CA ALA A 108 15.05 5.56 -3.77
C ALA A 108 13.71 5.55 -3.03
N ILE A 109 13.56 4.68 -2.03
CA ILE A 109 12.35 4.61 -1.19
C ILE A 109 12.13 5.95 -0.49
N LYS A 110 13.17 6.49 0.16
CA LYS A 110 13.08 7.79 0.83
C LYS A 110 12.64 8.91 -0.13
N ALA A 111 13.27 9.00 -1.29
CA ALA A 111 12.97 10.05 -2.26
C ALA A 111 11.52 9.99 -2.73
N ILE A 112 11.02 8.80 -3.05
CA ILE A 112 9.65 8.66 -3.58
C ILE A 112 8.59 8.85 -2.50
N THR A 113 8.84 8.41 -1.26
CA THR A 113 7.89 8.59 -0.15
C THR A 113 7.80 10.05 0.31
N LEU A 114 8.92 10.78 0.35
CA LEU A 114 8.92 12.22 0.59
C LEU A 114 8.20 12.97 -0.53
N LEU A 115 8.51 12.67 -1.79
CA LEU A 115 7.80 13.24 -2.93
C LEU A 115 6.29 12.96 -2.85
N SER A 116 5.90 11.76 -2.43
CA SER A 116 4.48 11.42 -2.26
C SER A 116 3.79 12.34 -1.24
N GLN A 117 4.44 12.65 -0.10
CA GLN A 117 3.87 13.59 0.87
C GLN A 117 3.74 15.00 0.30
N ASP A 118 4.78 15.50 -0.38
CA ASP A 118 4.74 16.82 -1.00
C ASP A 118 3.60 16.93 -2.02
N LEU A 119 3.43 15.88 -2.84
CA LEU A 119 2.35 15.85 -3.84
C LEU A 119 0.95 15.74 -3.22
N TYR A 120 0.78 15.09 -2.05
CA TYR A 120 -0.48 15.11 -1.31
C TYR A 120 -0.80 16.51 -0.78
N ASP A 121 0.20 17.24 -0.27
CA ASP A 121 0.05 18.63 0.17
C ASP A 121 -0.36 19.53 -1.01
N ASP A 122 0.34 19.41 -2.13
CA ASP A 122 0.09 20.21 -3.34
C ASP A 122 -1.33 19.98 -3.87
N ILE A 123 -1.74 18.73 -4.07
CA ILE A 123 -3.07 18.37 -4.54
C ILE A 123 -4.15 18.90 -3.59
N LYS A 124 -3.95 18.77 -2.27
CA LYS A 124 -4.91 19.24 -1.28
C LYS A 124 -5.09 20.76 -1.34
N GLN A 125 -4.00 21.51 -1.53
CA GLN A 125 -4.04 22.98 -1.61
C GLN A 125 -4.58 23.48 -2.95
N GLU A 126 -4.08 22.95 -4.06
CA GLU A 126 -4.43 23.40 -5.41
C GLU A 126 -5.90 23.14 -5.76
N GLU A 127 -6.42 21.96 -5.39
CA GLU A 127 -7.78 21.55 -5.73
C GLU A 127 -8.79 21.84 -4.60
N HIS A 128 -8.34 22.44 -3.50
CA HIS A 128 -9.16 22.71 -2.31
C HIS A 128 -9.87 21.46 -1.76
N PHE A 129 -9.18 20.32 -1.83
CA PHE A 129 -9.70 19.05 -1.33
C PHE A 129 -9.83 19.06 0.20
N THR A 130 -10.87 18.40 0.69
CA THR A 130 -11.23 18.37 2.13
C THR A 130 -10.91 17.04 2.79
N PHE A 131 -10.44 16.04 2.06
CA PHE A 131 -10.11 14.72 2.61
C PHE A 131 -9.22 14.81 3.85
N HIS A 132 -9.46 13.92 4.79
CA HIS A 132 -8.68 13.86 6.02
C HIS A 132 -7.22 13.52 5.73
N TYR A 133 -6.32 14.40 6.14
CA TYR A 133 -4.88 14.25 6.03
C TYR A 133 -4.20 15.00 7.16
N GLU A 134 -3.41 14.29 7.98
CA GLU A 134 -2.76 14.84 9.16
C GLU A 134 -1.27 14.43 9.24
N LYS A 135 -0.43 15.38 9.65
CA LYS A 135 1.01 15.19 9.87
C LYS A 135 1.29 14.96 11.36
N LYS A 136 0.74 13.87 11.91
CA LYS A 136 0.87 13.53 13.34
C LYS A 136 1.99 12.52 13.64
N GLY A 137 2.75 12.15 12.62
CA GLY A 137 3.80 11.13 12.76
C GLY A 137 3.24 9.72 12.89
N LEU A 138 4.13 8.79 13.27
CA LEU A 138 3.84 7.37 13.43
C LEU A 138 4.60 6.80 14.64
N LEU A 139 3.93 6.04 15.49
CA LEU A 139 4.51 5.33 16.62
C LEU A 139 4.75 3.86 16.29
N MET A 140 5.99 3.38 16.46
CA MET A 140 6.27 1.94 16.47
C MET A 140 6.20 1.45 17.92
N LEU A 141 5.06 0.88 18.31
CA LEU A 141 4.76 0.44 19.67
C LEU A 141 5.34 -0.95 19.94
N CYS A 142 6.13 -1.09 21.02
CA CYS A 142 6.82 -2.33 21.37
C CYS A 142 6.39 -2.85 22.74
N GLN A 143 6.02 -4.15 22.81
CA GLN A 143 5.64 -4.82 24.08
C GLN A 143 6.82 -5.51 24.77
N THR A 144 7.91 -5.78 24.04
CA THR A 144 9.09 -6.46 24.56
C THR A 144 10.34 -5.60 24.45
N ASP A 145 11.27 -5.74 25.41
CA ASP A 145 12.51 -5.00 25.39
C ASP A 145 13.33 -5.33 24.12
N LYS A 146 13.33 -6.58 23.69
CA LYS A 146 14.00 -7.03 22.46
C LYS A 146 13.45 -6.33 21.21
N MET A 147 12.13 -6.21 21.07
CA MET A 147 11.54 -5.52 19.91
C MET A 147 11.86 -4.02 19.98
N LEU A 148 11.83 -3.43 21.16
CA LEU A 148 12.17 -2.03 21.33
C LEU A 148 13.62 -1.74 20.94
N GLU A 149 14.57 -2.61 21.32
CA GLU A 149 15.97 -2.51 20.88
C GLU A 149 16.10 -2.62 19.36
N GLU A 150 15.42 -3.61 18.73
CA GLU A 150 15.41 -3.77 17.26
C GLU A 150 14.86 -2.51 16.55
N GLU A 151 13.76 -1.93 17.04
CA GLU A 151 13.16 -0.71 16.46
C GLU A 151 14.00 0.56 16.73
N ILE A 152 14.71 0.64 17.84
CA ILE A 152 15.67 1.72 18.12
C ILE A 152 16.84 1.69 17.12
N GLU A 153 17.34 0.51 16.77
CA GLU A 153 18.37 0.39 15.74
C GLU A 153 17.90 0.91 14.37
N ILE A 154 16.62 0.60 14.00
CA ILE A 154 16.00 1.14 12.79
C ILE A 154 15.81 2.65 12.88
N ALA A 155 15.39 3.16 14.03
CA ALA A 155 15.27 4.60 14.28
C ALA A 155 16.61 5.33 14.14
N HIS A 156 17.70 4.73 14.60
CA HIS A 156 19.06 5.27 14.40
C HIS A 156 19.46 5.31 12.93
N LEU A 157 19.06 4.30 12.12
CA LEU A 157 19.24 4.34 10.67
C LEU A 157 18.44 5.50 10.06
N ALA A 158 17.16 5.62 10.38
CA ALA A 158 16.30 6.70 9.89
C ALA A 158 16.84 8.08 10.24
N LYS A 159 17.38 8.24 11.46
CA LYS A 159 18.04 9.48 11.91
C LYS A 159 19.29 9.81 11.11
N ARG A 160 20.13 8.82 10.78
CA ARG A 160 21.28 9.00 9.87
C ARG A 160 20.85 9.40 8.45
N GLU A 161 19.69 8.96 8.02
CA GLU A 161 19.08 9.35 6.74
C GLU A 161 18.41 10.75 6.80
N GLY A 162 18.46 11.45 7.95
CA GLY A 162 17.94 12.80 8.14
C GLY A 162 16.45 12.87 8.50
N LEU A 163 15.82 11.77 8.89
CA LEU A 163 14.43 11.77 9.34
C LEU A 163 14.32 12.19 10.83
N ASP A 164 13.26 12.92 11.17
CA ASP A 164 12.96 13.28 12.58
C ASP A 164 12.30 12.09 13.29
N VAL A 165 13.11 11.43 14.13
CA VAL A 165 12.67 10.27 14.92
C VAL A 165 13.14 10.41 16.37
N ARG A 166 12.31 9.95 17.31
CA ARG A 166 12.56 10.00 18.76
C ARG A 166 12.25 8.65 19.41
N GLU A 167 13.04 8.31 20.40
CA GLU A 167 12.73 7.23 21.34
C GLU A 167 11.72 7.75 22.36
N MET A 168 10.72 6.93 22.73
CA MET A 168 9.63 7.30 23.62
C MET A 168 9.53 6.32 24.76
N SER A 169 9.65 6.82 25.98
CA SER A 169 9.35 6.07 27.21
C SER A 169 7.83 5.92 27.40
N GLN A 170 7.42 5.11 28.38
CA GLN A 170 6.00 5.00 28.76
C GLN A 170 5.40 6.33 29.25
N GLU A 171 6.22 7.15 29.93
CA GLU A 171 5.82 8.47 30.41
C GLU A 171 5.63 9.45 29.26
N ASP A 172 6.53 9.43 28.27
CA ASP A 172 6.40 10.25 27.07
C ASP A 172 5.12 9.87 26.30
N LEU A 173 4.86 8.57 26.14
CA LEU A 173 3.66 8.07 25.47
C LEU A 173 2.37 8.51 26.18
N LYS A 174 2.31 8.48 27.50
CA LYS A 174 1.15 9.00 28.26
C LYS A 174 0.91 10.49 28.02
N THR A 175 1.99 11.25 27.73
CA THR A 175 1.89 12.68 27.47
C THR A 175 1.31 12.97 26.09
N ILE A 176 1.71 12.20 25.06
CA ILE A 176 1.27 12.46 23.68
C ILE A 176 -0.01 11.71 23.30
N GLU A 177 -0.33 10.61 24.00
CA GLU A 177 -1.54 9.81 23.85
C GLU A 177 -2.31 9.70 25.20
N PRO A 178 -2.78 10.84 25.76
CA PRO A 178 -3.36 10.86 27.11
C PRO A 178 -4.69 10.11 27.22
N HIS A 179 -5.38 9.89 26.11
CA HIS A 179 -6.70 9.26 26.06
C HIS A 179 -6.65 7.78 25.66
N ALA A 180 -5.50 7.28 25.21
CA ALA A 180 -5.33 5.87 24.86
C ALA A 180 -4.52 5.14 25.94
N ARG A 181 -5.08 4.08 26.53
CA ARG A 181 -4.34 3.21 27.43
C ARG A 181 -3.46 2.26 26.64
N LEU A 182 -2.15 2.38 26.79
CA LEU A 182 -1.15 1.58 26.11
C LEU A 182 -0.54 0.50 27.02
N ASN A 183 -0.42 -0.72 26.52
CA ASN A 183 0.29 -1.82 27.17
C ASN A 183 1.58 -2.13 26.38
N VAL A 184 2.59 -1.27 26.57
CA VAL A 184 3.85 -1.32 25.83
C VAL A 184 5.04 -1.03 26.75
N LYS A 185 6.25 -1.40 26.34
CA LYS A 185 7.52 -1.05 27.00
C LYS A 185 8.01 0.34 26.62
N GLY A 186 7.80 0.74 25.38
CA GLY A 186 8.18 1.99 24.79
C GLY A 186 7.84 2.01 23.29
N ALA A 187 8.32 3.03 22.61
CA ALA A 187 8.13 3.19 21.17
C ALA A 187 9.28 3.96 20.51
N THR A 188 9.34 3.90 19.19
CA THR A 188 10.00 4.94 18.39
C THR A 188 8.92 5.79 17.70
N TYR A 189 9.13 7.11 17.66
CA TYR A 189 8.17 8.07 17.10
C TYR A 189 8.78 8.78 15.91
N TYR A 190 8.26 8.49 14.74
CA TYR A 190 8.65 9.08 13.45
C TYR A 190 7.76 10.28 13.17
N LYS A 191 8.25 11.49 13.42
CA LYS A 191 7.50 12.74 13.21
C LYS A 191 7.33 13.11 11.74
N CYS A 192 8.15 12.55 10.86
CA CYS A 192 8.12 12.80 9.43
C CYS A 192 6.92 12.14 8.73
N ASP A 193 6.23 11.23 9.38
CA ASP A 193 5.14 10.48 8.79
C ASP A 193 3.81 11.24 8.88
N SER A 194 2.92 10.94 7.96
CA SER A 194 1.56 11.46 7.92
C SER A 194 0.56 10.35 7.63
N HIS A 195 -0.72 10.66 7.75
CA HIS A 195 -1.78 9.70 7.46
C HIS A 195 -3.01 10.38 6.86
N THR A 196 -3.80 9.58 6.18
CA THR A 196 -5.02 10.03 5.51
C THR A 196 -6.15 9.03 5.73
N THR A 197 -7.37 9.44 5.40
CA THR A 197 -8.51 8.52 5.24
C THR A 197 -8.64 8.16 3.75
N PRO A 198 -8.13 7.00 3.31
CA PRO A 198 -7.90 6.71 1.89
C PRO A 198 -9.13 6.85 1.00
N HIS A 199 -10.29 6.39 1.46
CA HIS A 199 -11.52 6.45 0.67
C HIS A 199 -11.99 7.88 0.38
N GLU A 200 -11.68 8.85 1.25
CA GLU A 200 -12.00 10.26 1.03
C GLU A 200 -11.16 10.83 -0.12
N PHE A 201 -9.84 10.64 -0.08
CA PHE A 201 -8.95 11.02 -1.18
C PHE A 201 -9.40 10.43 -2.52
N MET A 202 -9.66 9.10 -2.54
CA MET A 202 -10.08 8.40 -3.75
C MET A 202 -11.41 8.95 -4.29
N THR A 203 -12.34 9.31 -3.41
CA THR A 203 -13.66 9.83 -3.79
C THR A 203 -13.54 11.24 -4.37
N GLU A 204 -12.80 12.12 -3.70
CA GLU A 204 -12.59 13.50 -4.16
C GLU A 204 -11.81 13.55 -5.48
N MET A 205 -10.71 12.79 -5.59
CA MET A 205 -9.93 12.70 -6.81
C MET A 205 -10.76 12.19 -7.99
N LYS A 206 -11.56 11.14 -7.80
CA LYS A 206 -12.44 10.60 -8.84
C LYS A 206 -13.51 11.61 -9.23
N GLY A 207 -14.07 12.35 -8.27
CA GLY A 207 -15.03 13.43 -8.52
C GLY A 207 -14.43 14.57 -9.34
N HIS A 208 -13.25 15.03 -8.94
CA HIS A 208 -12.49 16.07 -9.64
C HIS A 208 -12.20 15.66 -11.09
N LEU A 209 -11.62 14.47 -11.29
CA LEU A 209 -11.28 13.98 -12.63
C LEU A 209 -12.48 13.90 -13.57
N LYS A 210 -13.66 13.51 -13.06
CA LYS A 210 -14.91 13.54 -13.83
C LYS A 210 -15.31 14.96 -14.20
N ALA A 211 -15.19 15.91 -13.27
CA ALA A 211 -15.54 17.30 -13.49
C ALA A 211 -14.65 17.98 -14.55
N VAL A 212 -13.36 17.60 -14.62
CA VAL A 212 -12.40 18.12 -15.63
C VAL A 212 -12.38 17.33 -16.94
N GLY A 213 -13.32 16.38 -17.13
CA GLY A 213 -13.55 15.72 -18.41
C GLY A 213 -12.80 14.41 -18.64
N VAL A 214 -12.22 13.79 -17.61
CA VAL A 214 -11.67 12.45 -17.72
C VAL A 214 -12.80 11.42 -17.89
N THR A 215 -12.66 10.55 -18.89
CA THR A 215 -13.64 9.50 -19.17
C THR A 215 -13.40 8.27 -18.31
N PHE A 216 -14.46 7.69 -17.74
CA PHE A 216 -14.38 6.48 -16.91
C PHE A 216 -15.21 5.33 -17.48
N PHE A 217 -14.57 4.19 -17.71
CA PHE A 217 -15.22 2.92 -17.98
C PHE A 217 -15.11 2.03 -16.75
N SER A 218 -16.13 2.05 -15.91
CA SER A 218 -16.26 1.21 -14.72
C SER A 218 -16.90 -0.14 -15.07
N ASN A 219 -16.55 -1.20 -14.31
CA ASN A 219 -16.99 -2.59 -14.55
C ASN A 219 -16.61 -3.08 -15.95
N GLU A 220 -15.52 -2.59 -16.49
CA GLU A 220 -15.02 -2.88 -17.82
C GLU A 220 -13.66 -3.55 -17.74
N LYS A 221 -13.63 -4.87 -17.84
CA LYS A 221 -12.39 -5.63 -17.72
C LYS A 221 -11.60 -5.60 -19.01
N VAL A 222 -10.33 -5.22 -18.94
CA VAL A 222 -9.39 -5.36 -20.06
C VAL A 222 -8.99 -6.82 -20.21
N GLU A 223 -9.33 -7.43 -21.34
CA GLU A 223 -9.08 -8.84 -21.64
C GLU A 223 -7.89 -9.04 -22.56
N GLY A 224 -7.55 -8.04 -23.36
CA GLY A 224 -6.47 -8.13 -24.36
C GLY A 224 -5.92 -6.79 -24.80
N LEU A 225 -4.87 -6.88 -25.59
CA LEU A 225 -4.19 -5.76 -26.20
C LEU A 225 -4.03 -6.06 -27.69
N VAL A 226 -4.34 -5.08 -28.54
CA VAL A 226 -4.09 -5.17 -29.99
C VAL A 226 -2.72 -4.56 -30.25
N ILE A 227 -1.78 -5.42 -30.64
CA ILE A 227 -0.39 -5.02 -30.93
C ILE A 227 -0.19 -5.08 -32.44
N LYS A 228 0.34 -4.01 -33.02
CA LYS A 228 0.70 -3.93 -34.43
C LYS A 228 2.05 -3.22 -34.59
N ASN A 229 2.94 -3.81 -35.36
CA ASN A 229 4.31 -3.31 -35.58
C ASN A 229 5.08 -3.05 -34.25
N GLY A 230 4.85 -3.86 -33.21
CA GLY A 230 5.52 -3.71 -31.91
C GLY A 230 4.95 -2.60 -31.03
N LYS A 231 3.82 -1.99 -31.39
CA LYS A 231 3.14 -0.95 -30.61
C LYS A 231 1.73 -1.39 -30.22
N ILE A 232 1.26 -0.97 -29.07
CA ILE A 232 -0.14 -1.14 -28.66
C ILE A 232 -0.97 -0.13 -29.47
N GLU A 233 -1.93 -0.62 -30.25
CA GLU A 233 -2.90 0.23 -30.96
C GLU A 233 -4.21 0.39 -30.18
N ALA A 234 -4.61 -0.63 -29.43
CA ALA A 234 -5.86 -0.62 -28.67
C ALA A 234 -5.83 -1.56 -27.47
N VAL A 235 -6.64 -1.27 -26.48
CA VAL A 235 -7.05 -2.22 -25.44
C VAL A 235 -8.36 -2.86 -25.81
N GLN A 236 -8.48 -4.16 -25.54
CA GLN A 236 -9.66 -4.95 -25.82
C GLN A 236 -10.33 -5.29 -24.49
N THR A 237 -11.59 -4.90 -24.37
CA THR A 237 -12.45 -5.23 -23.24
C THR A 237 -13.49 -6.27 -23.66
N GLN A 238 -14.37 -6.65 -22.75
CA GLN A 238 -15.50 -7.55 -23.08
C GLN A 238 -16.48 -6.94 -24.07
N ASN A 239 -16.60 -5.59 -24.09
CA ASN A 239 -17.66 -4.90 -24.82
C ASN A 239 -17.16 -4.12 -26.03
N GLN A 240 -15.87 -3.71 -26.05
CA GLN A 240 -15.36 -2.79 -27.06
C GLN A 240 -13.84 -2.86 -27.24
N SER A 241 -13.35 -2.21 -28.29
CA SER A 241 -11.93 -1.97 -28.54
C SER A 241 -11.67 -0.48 -28.52
N LEU A 242 -10.78 -0.02 -27.63
CA LEU A 242 -10.47 1.39 -27.41
C LEU A 242 -9.06 1.70 -27.88
N LYS A 243 -8.92 2.67 -28.77
CA LYS A 243 -7.64 3.15 -29.30
C LYS A 243 -7.15 4.35 -28.51
N ALA A 244 -5.83 4.51 -28.44
CA ALA A 244 -5.16 5.68 -27.86
C ALA A 244 -3.76 5.84 -28.44
N ASP A 245 -3.15 6.99 -28.18
CA ASP A 245 -1.75 7.26 -28.54
C ASP A 245 -0.79 6.64 -27.52
N GLU A 246 -1.18 6.57 -26.24
CA GLU A 246 -0.36 6.04 -25.15
C GLU A 246 -1.24 5.22 -24.18
N PHE A 247 -0.59 4.27 -23.52
CA PHE A 247 -1.24 3.39 -22.55
C PHE A 247 -0.45 3.36 -21.26
N VAL A 248 -1.15 3.46 -20.12
CA VAL A 248 -0.60 3.34 -18.77
C VAL A 248 -1.17 2.08 -18.11
N LEU A 249 -0.30 1.20 -17.63
CA LEU A 249 -0.69 0.01 -16.87
C LEU A 249 -0.52 0.30 -15.37
N SER A 250 -1.63 0.46 -14.66
CA SER A 250 -1.69 0.71 -13.21
C SER A 250 -2.70 -0.22 -12.52
N ALA A 251 -2.71 -1.49 -12.95
CA ALA A 251 -3.69 -2.50 -12.52
C ALA A 251 -3.28 -3.23 -11.21
N GLY A 252 -2.41 -2.63 -10.40
CA GLY A 252 -1.98 -3.20 -9.12
C GLY A 252 -1.53 -4.66 -9.25
N SER A 253 -2.01 -5.54 -8.41
CA SER A 253 -1.66 -6.97 -8.42
C SER A 253 -2.02 -7.71 -9.72
N TRP A 254 -2.89 -7.15 -10.55
CA TRP A 254 -3.26 -7.72 -11.87
C TRP A 254 -2.29 -7.32 -12.99
N SER A 255 -1.40 -6.34 -12.76
CA SER A 255 -0.42 -5.88 -13.75
C SER A 255 0.45 -7.01 -14.28
N ALA A 256 0.89 -7.94 -13.42
CA ALA A 256 1.67 -9.10 -13.87
C ALA A 256 0.91 -10.01 -14.87
N THR A 257 -0.40 -10.14 -14.73
CA THR A 257 -1.22 -10.95 -15.64
C THR A 257 -1.41 -10.26 -16.99
N LEU A 258 -1.63 -8.94 -16.98
CA LEU A 258 -1.80 -8.16 -18.21
C LEU A 258 -0.47 -8.00 -18.97
N SER A 259 0.62 -7.74 -18.27
CA SER A 259 1.95 -7.56 -18.89
C SER A 259 2.45 -8.81 -19.62
N LYS A 260 2.06 -10.02 -19.18
CA LYS A 260 2.36 -11.26 -19.90
C LYS A 260 1.84 -11.27 -21.34
N LYS A 261 0.66 -10.67 -21.55
CA LYS A 261 0.07 -10.55 -22.90
C LYS A 261 0.89 -9.66 -23.82
N LEU A 262 1.74 -8.79 -23.26
CA LEU A 262 2.72 -7.94 -23.94
C LEU A 262 4.10 -8.62 -24.08
N GLY A 263 4.25 -9.84 -23.54
CA GLY A 263 5.57 -10.48 -23.46
C GLY A 263 6.52 -9.82 -22.45
N LEU A 264 5.99 -8.96 -21.56
CA LEU A 264 6.72 -8.37 -20.45
C LEU A 264 6.70 -9.30 -19.25
N LYS A 265 7.75 -9.24 -18.44
CA LYS A 265 7.91 -10.11 -17.27
C LYS A 265 7.95 -9.26 -16.01
N LEU A 266 6.77 -8.90 -15.50
CA LEU A 266 6.66 -8.32 -14.18
C LEU A 266 6.57 -9.43 -13.14
N LEU A 267 7.51 -9.47 -12.21
CA LEU A 267 7.52 -10.42 -11.11
C LEU A 267 6.76 -9.83 -9.91
N LEU A 268 5.43 -9.89 -9.95
CA LEU A 268 4.57 -9.43 -8.86
C LEU A 268 3.82 -10.59 -8.22
N GLN A 269 3.64 -10.52 -6.90
CA GLN A 269 2.74 -11.36 -6.15
C GLN A 269 1.68 -10.50 -5.46
N ALA A 270 0.47 -11.03 -5.31
CA ALA A 270 -0.58 -10.37 -4.54
C ALA A 270 -0.35 -10.63 -3.05
N GLY A 271 -0.02 -9.59 -2.31
CA GLY A 271 0.05 -9.57 -0.85
C GLY A 271 -1.29 -9.12 -0.27
N LYS A 272 -2.11 -10.07 0.20
CA LYS A 272 -3.42 -9.75 0.76
C LYS A 272 -3.28 -9.28 2.20
N GLY A 273 -3.67 -8.04 2.48
CA GLY A 273 -3.85 -7.47 3.80
C GLY A 273 -5.31 -7.41 4.19
N TYR A 274 -5.59 -7.29 5.50
CA TYR A 274 -6.93 -7.22 6.05
C TYR A 274 -7.09 -5.95 6.88
N ARG A 275 -8.31 -5.38 6.91
CA ARG A 275 -8.66 -4.27 7.79
C ARG A 275 -9.90 -4.58 8.61
N ILE A 276 -9.96 -4.02 9.82
CA ILE A 276 -11.14 -3.93 10.66
C ILE A 276 -11.30 -2.45 11.02
N ASN A 277 -12.48 -1.89 10.82
CA ASN A 277 -12.80 -0.55 11.28
C ASN A 277 -13.64 -0.64 12.56
N THR A 278 -13.40 0.28 13.51
CA THR A 278 -14.24 0.46 14.68
C THR A 278 -14.66 1.93 14.80
N HIS A 279 -15.94 2.14 15.11
CA HIS A 279 -16.49 3.48 15.43
C HIS A 279 -16.54 3.73 16.94
N GLN A 280 -15.99 2.81 17.73
CA GLN A 280 -15.77 3.01 19.16
C GLN A 280 -14.81 4.18 19.35
N ASP A 281 -15.05 5.01 20.35
CA ASP A 281 -14.03 5.97 20.81
C ASP A 281 -12.86 5.19 21.43
N THR A 282 -11.75 5.17 20.71
CA THR A 282 -10.54 4.44 21.12
C THR A 282 -9.57 5.32 21.90
N GLY A 283 -9.77 6.63 21.94
CA GLY A 283 -8.82 7.61 22.48
C GLY A 283 -7.51 7.71 21.69
N ILE A 284 -7.33 6.95 20.61
CA ILE A 284 -6.11 6.93 19.79
C ILE A 284 -6.08 8.17 18.89
N SER A 285 -5.02 8.96 18.96
CA SER A 285 -4.88 10.20 18.21
C SER A 285 -3.69 10.20 17.25
N ILE A 286 -2.70 9.34 17.46
CA ILE A 286 -1.50 9.20 16.63
C ILE A 286 -1.51 7.82 15.97
N PRO A 287 -1.26 7.73 14.65
CA PRO A 287 -1.08 6.43 13.99
C PRO A 287 0.01 5.59 14.64
N SER A 288 -0.19 4.28 14.67
CA SER A 288 0.81 3.40 15.25
C SER A 288 0.92 2.05 14.53
N ILE A 289 2.09 1.42 14.64
CA ILE A 289 2.29 0.01 14.27
C ILE A 289 2.58 -0.78 15.53
N LEU A 290 1.84 -1.86 15.72
CA LEU A 290 2.04 -2.85 16.79
C LEU A 290 3.20 -3.75 16.35
N ALA A 291 4.41 -3.47 16.83
CA ALA A 291 5.65 -3.94 16.22
C ALA A 291 5.76 -5.46 16.15
N GLU A 292 5.38 -6.20 17.20
CA GLU A 292 5.41 -7.66 17.21
C GLU A 292 4.33 -8.29 16.32
N ALA A 293 3.16 -7.66 16.26
CA ALA A 293 2.00 -8.17 15.52
C ALA A 293 1.99 -7.74 14.04
N LYS A 294 2.77 -6.71 13.70
CA LYS A 294 2.74 -6.05 12.38
C LYS A 294 1.32 -5.64 11.98
N VAL A 295 0.63 -4.98 12.92
CA VAL A 295 -0.70 -4.41 12.74
C VAL A 295 -0.60 -2.90 12.79
N ALA A 296 -1.07 -2.25 11.77
CA ALA A 296 -1.21 -0.80 11.65
C ALA A 296 -2.49 -0.35 12.33
N VAL A 297 -2.44 0.75 13.07
CA VAL A 297 -3.57 1.37 13.75
C VAL A 297 -3.64 2.83 13.34
N THR A 298 -4.74 3.24 12.73
CA THR A 298 -4.87 4.59 12.17
C THR A 298 -6.15 5.24 12.66
N PRO A 299 -6.07 6.36 13.39
CA PRO A 299 -7.23 7.23 13.62
C PRO A 299 -7.59 7.90 12.28
N MET A 300 -8.75 7.55 11.75
CA MET A 300 -9.30 8.09 10.51
C MET A 300 -10.49 9.01 10.80
N ASN A 301 -11.03 9.64 9.80
CA ASN A 301 -12.16 10.54 9.96
C ASN A 301 -13.42 9.79 10.43
N GLY A 302 -13.72 9.88 11.74
CA GLY A 302 -14.89 9.26 12.35
C GLY A 302 -14.79 7.77 12.73
N PHE A 303 -13.60 7.15 12.59
CA PHE A 303 -13.36 5.76 13.00
C PHE A 303 -11.88 5.47 13.20
N THR A 304 -11.55 4.38 13.88
CA THR A 304 -10.18 3.85 13.95
C THR A 304 -10.08 2.59 13.09
N ARG A 305 -9.03 2.52 12.25
CA ARG A 305 -8.72 1.35 11.42
C ARG A 305 -7.61 0.52 12.05
N PHE A 306 -7.84 -0.78 12.16
CA PHE A 306 -6.82 -1.79 12.46
C PHE A 306 -6.57 -2.59 11.17
N ALA A 307 -5.38 -2.45 10.59
CA ALA A 307 -5.02 -3.13 9.36
C ALA A 307 -3.75 -3.93 9.57
N GLY A 308 -3.69 -5.15 9.06
CA GLY A 308 -2.49 -5.91 9.30
C GLY A 308 -2.45 -7.23 8.58
N THR A 309 -1.38 -7.93 8.86
CA THR A 309 -1.02 -9.22 8.31
C THR A 309 -0.85 -9.17 6.79
N MET A 310 -0.02 -10.04 6.27
CA MET A 310 0.13 -10.22 4.82
C MET A 310 0.02 -11.69 4.47
N GLU A 311 -0.78 -11.99 3.44
CA GLU A 311 -0.97 -13.34 2.92
C GLU A 311 -0.63 -13.38 1.45
N ILE A 312 0.40 -14.14 1.08
CA ILE A 312 0.77 -14.38 -0.33
C ILE A 312 0.15 -15.71 -0.76
N ALA A 313 -1.08 -15.68 -1.24
CA ALA A 313 -1.88 -16.86 -1.59
C ALA A 313 -2.49 -16.80 -3.02
N GLY A 314 -1.92 -15.94 -3.89
CA GLY A 314 -2.48 -15.64 -5.20
C GLY A 314 -3.61 -14.60 -5.14
N ILE A 315 -4.15 -14.26 -6.30
CA ILE A 315 -5.25 -13.29 -6.42
C ILE A 315 -6.55 -13.96 -5.98
N ASN A 316 -7.12 -13.54 -4.86
CA ASN A 316 -8.42 -13.94 -4.36
C ASN A 316 -8.96 -12.91 -3.34
N ASP A 317 -10.25 -12.84 -3.14
CA ASP A 317 -10.97 -11.91 -2.28
C ASP A 317 -11.48 -12.53 -0.97
N SER A 318 -11.19 -13.81 -0.73
CA SER A 318 -11.67 -14.51 0.47
C SER A 318 -11.09 -13.91 1.76
N ILE A 319 -11.95 -13.70 2.77
CA ILE A 319 -11.55 -13.23 4.09
C ILE A 319 -11.16 -14.42 4.97
N ASN A 320 -9.94 -14.41 5.48
CA ASN A 320 -9.44 -15.41 6.40
C ASN A 320 -9.70 -14.97 7.85
N GLN A 321 -10.71 -15.58 8.49
CA GLN A 321 -11.13 -15.23 9.85
C GLN A 321 -10.04 -15.44 10.90
N VAL A 322 -9.10 -16.37 10.71
CA VAL A 322 -7.97 -16.55 11.63
C VAL A 322 -7.09 -15.30 11.68
N ARG A 323 -6.94 -14.64 10.54
CA ARG A 323 -6.14 -13.40 10.43
C ARG A 323 -6.88 -12.20 10.97
N VAL A 324 -8.18 -12.11 10.71
CA VAL A 324 -9.06 -11.08 11.30
C VAL A 324 -9.00 -11.17 12.83
N GLU A 325 -9.10 -12.38 13.39
CA GLU A 325 -9.02 -12.61 14.84
C GLU A 325 -7.63 -12.29 15.40
N ALA A 326 -6.55 -12.54 14.64
CA ALA A 326 -5.19 -12.17 15.04
C ALA A 326 -5.02 -10.64 15.14
N ILE A 327 -5.61 -9.88 14.21
CA ILE A 327 -5.63 -8.41 14.27
C ILE A 327 -6.39 -7.93 15.51
N ALA A 328 -7.58 -8.51 15.77
CA ALA A 328 -8.40 -8.12 16.92
C ALA A 328 -7.70 -8.42 18.26
N LYS A 329 -7.03 -9.56 18.38
CA LYS A 329 -6.21 -9.92 19.55
C LYS A 329 -5.04 -8.97 19.75
N ALA A 330 -4.36 -8.61 18.66
CA ALA A 330 -3.27 -7.65 18.72
C ALA A 330 -3.76 -6.27 19.18
N ALA A 331 -4.87 -5.78 18.63
CA ALA A 331 -5.50 -4.53 19.05
C ALA A 331 -5.74 -4.51 20.57
N HIS A 332 -6.40 -5.51 21.12
CA HIS A 332 -6.67 -5.61 22.54
C HIS A 332 -5.40 -5.78 23.40
N SER A 333 -4.39 -6.51 22.90
CA SER A 333 -3.13 -6.70 23.62
C SER A 333 -2.38 -5.40 23.84
N TYR A 334 -2.35 -4.51 22.84
CA TYR A 334 -1.65 -3.23 22.92
C TYR A 334 -2.51 -2.11 23.48
N TYR A 335 -3.81 -2.14 23.22
CA TYR A 335 -4.82 -1.19 23.67
C TYR A 335 -5.88 -1.95 24.48
N PRO A 336 -5.67 -2.18 25.80
CA PRO A 336 -6.54 -3.02 26.61
C PRO A 336 -8.01 -2.57 26.70
N GLU A 337 -8.28 -1.30 26.43
CA GLU A 337 -9.63 -0.73 26.42
C GLU A 337 -10.34 -0.88 25.07
N VAL A 338 -9.62 -1.29 24.02
CA VAL A 338 -10.18 -1.54 22.71
C VAL A 338 -10.58 -3.01 22.57
N THR A 339 -11.84 -3.25 22.24
CA THR A 339 -12.36 -4.59 21.96
C THR A 339 -13.17 -4.56 20.69
N LEU A 340 -12.64 -5.17 19.64
CA LEU A 340 -13.33 -5.26 18.36
C LEU A 340 -14.45 -6.30 18.41
N SER A 341 -15.69 -5.85 18.20
CA SER A 341 -16.89 -6.66 18.25
C SER A 341 -16.93 -7.71 17.14
N GLN A 342 -17.79 -8.73 17.29
CA GLN A 342 -17.99 -9.73 16.23
C GLN A 342 -18.58 -9.11 14.96
N ALA A 343 -19.41 -8.08 15.08
CA ALA A 343 -19.96 -7.36 13.93
C ALA A 343 -18.85 -6.66 13.12
N GLU A 344 -17.93 -5.95 13.77
CA GLU A 344 -16.79 -5.29 13.15
C GLU A 344 -15.82 -6.31 12.51
N LYS A 345 -15.59 -7.46 13.15
CA LYS A 345 -14.79 -8.56 12.59
C LYS A 345 -15.46 -9.19 11.36
N ASN A 346 -16.78 -9.27 11.33
CA ASN A 346 -17.54 -9.78 10.17
C ASN A 346 -17.54 -8.77 9.00
N ASP A 347 -17.39 -7.46 9.27
CA ASP A 347 -17.22 -6.39 8.29
C ASP A 347 -15.77 -6.22 7.81
N ALA A 348 -14.88 -7.12 8.19
CA ALA A 348 -13.50 -7.06 7.73
C ALA A 348 -13.41 -7.09 6.20
N ALA A 349 -12.54 -6.25 5.66
CA ALA A 349 -12.26 -6.24 4.22
C ALA A 349 -10.78 -6.51 3.95
N SER A 350 -10.48 -6.84 2.69
CA SER A 350 -9.10 -7.11 2.27
C SER A 350 -8.73 -6.33 1.01
N GLY A 351 -7.43 -6.09 0.84
CA GLY A 351 -6.85 -5.52 -0.36
C GLY A 351 -5.62 -6.31 -0.79
N LEU A 352 -5.35 -6.29 -2.09
CA LEU A 352 -4.24 -7.01 -2.71
C LEU A 352 -3.13 -6.02 -3.07
N ARG A 353 -2.06 -5.99 -2.27
CA ARG A 353 -0.86 -5.21 -2.58
C ARG A 353 -0.06 -5.88 -3.69
N PRO A 354 0.43 -5.14 -4.70
CA PRO A 354 1.42 -5.66 -5.63
C PRO A 354 2.79 -5.74 -4.96
N VAL A 355 3.27 -6.94 -4.68
CA VAL A 355 4.54 -7.18 -4.00
C VAL A 355 5.61 -7.53 -5.02
N SER A 356 6.56 -6.62 -5.24
CA SER A 356 7.76 -6.85 -6.05
C SER A 356 8.80 -7.67 -5.28
N PRO A 357 9.68 -8.42 -5.95
CA PRO A 357 10.65 -9.26 -5.27
C PRO A 357 11.80 -8.49 -4.61
N ASP A 358 12.00 -7.25 -4.99
CA ASP A 358 13.06 -6.37 -4.47
C ASP A 358 12.52 -5.24 -3.58
N GLY A 359 11.18 -5.14 -3.42
CA GLY A 359 10.53 -4.11 -2.62
C GLY A 359 10.56 -2.71 -3.25
N LEU A 360 10.89 -2.61 -4.55
CA LEU A 360 10.86 -1.36 -5.29
C LEU A 360 9.70 -1.36 -6.30
N PRO A 361 9.09 -0.20 -6.58
CA PRO A 361 8.03 -0.10 -7.57
C PRO A 361 8.58 -0.28 -8.99
N TYR A 362 7.75 -0.80 -9.88
CA TYR A 362 8.00 -0.74 -11.32
C TYR A 362 7.48 0.58 -11.85
N ILE A 363 8.38 1.50 -12.19
CA ILE A 363 8.04 2.81 -12.75
C ILE A 363 8.87 3.02 -14.00
N GLY A 364 8.24 3.21 -15.14
CA GLY A 364 8.95 3.54 -16.36
C GLY A 364 8.26 3.10 -17.63
N LYS A 365 8.89 3.44 -18.75
CA LYS A 365 8.44 3.06 -20.07
C LYS A 365 8.92 1.64 -20.40
N SER A 366 8.03 0.83 -20.96
CA SER A 366 8.40 -0.50 -21.45
C SER A 366 9.38 -0.39 -22.62
N SER A 367 10.41 -1.25 -22.65
CA SER A 367 11.37 -1.32 -23.73
C SER A 367 10.80 -1.90 -25.04
N LYS A 368 9.61 -2.49 -25.01
CA LYS A 368 9.01 -3.15 -26.16
C LYS A 368 7.91 -2.33 -26.83
N ASP A 369 7.19 -1.56 -26.04
CA ASP A 369 6.04 -0.79 -26.51
C ASP A 369 5.99 0.49 -25.69
N GLU A 370 5.57 1.59 -26.19
CA GLU A 370 5.46 2.86 -25.46
C GLU A 370 4.48 2.80 -24.28
N LEU A 371 4.45 1.68 -23.55
CA LEU A 371 3.66 1.42 -22.37
C LEU A 371 4.38 1.94 -21.15
N PHE A 372 3.73 2.80 -20.37
CA PHE A 372 4.16 3.18 -19.04
C PHE A 372 3.62 2.17 -18.03
N ASP A 373 4.52 1.53 -17.30
CA ASP A 373 4.14 0.66 -16.20
C ASP A 373 4.33 1.39 -14.89
N LEU A 374 3.25 1.57 -14.15
CA LEU A 374 3.21 2.16 -12.83
C LEU A 374 2.58 1.13 -11.89
N THR A 375 3.36 0.59 -10.99
CA THR A 375 2.85 -0.27 -9.92
C THR A 375 2.93 0.47 -8.60
N GLU A 376 1.94 0.25 -7.75
CA GLU A 376 1.84 0.90 -6.45
C GLU A 376 3.08 0.64 -5.60
N LEU A 377 3.50 1.67 -4.86
CA LEU A 377 4.42 1.51 -3.75
C LEU A 377 3.74 0.69 -2.66
N GLU A 378 4.49 -0.16 -2.01
CA GLU A 378 4.06 -0.75 -0.74
C GLU A 378 4.02 0.37 0.32
N ASP A 379 2.88 0.47 1.01
CA ASP A 379 2.74 1.30 2.20
C ASP A 379 3.55 0.75 3.39
#